data_5fcd9b7de54adec8bab01fa42647112a
#
_entry.id   5fcd9b7de54adec8bab01fa42647112a
#
_cell.length_a   1.000
_cell.length_b   1.000
_cell.length_c   1.000
_cell.angle_alpha   90.00
_cell.angle_beta   90.00
_cell.angle_gamma   90.00
#
_symmetry.space_group_name_H-M   'P 1'
#
loop_
_entity.id
_entity.type
_entity.pdbx_description
1 polymer ?
#
loop_
_entity_poly.entity_id
_entity_poly.type
_entity_poly.pdbx_seq_one_letter_code
_entity_poly.pdbx_strand_id
1 'polypeptide(L)'
;IFYAIVFFFSIQIAFSQSLPEVTLDQAWKDKIRALAPEKATFPAKKKNFLVFSLHTGFNHWVIPHTEEMIKILGENSGAFTVTGSKDITEFEAKNLKKYDAVILNNTCSIGDHRNLFWDKLKENTSVDSATSMKKALELEANLLSYVEKGGGLLVLHGGVTTLNNSWDFSRLLGASFDYHPKQQAIQVRLEDANHPLVQAFPADGFNHVDEPYFYKNAYAELDFKPLLYFNNSEIESQRKGQELTEGKTYVAWIRAEGRGKVMYISPSHNAQSFENPDLLQFYLDGMQYVAGDVECDETPIKKN
;
A
#
# COMPACT_ATOMS: atom_id res chain seq x y z
N ILE A 1 -20.03 -6.20 -59.87
CA ILE A 1 -19.27 -5.24 -59.05
C ILE A 1 -19.07 -5.91 -57.70
N PHE A 2 -17.84 -6.40 -57.44
CA PHE A 2 -17.45 -6.97 -56.12
C PHE A 2 -16.83 -5.85 -55.28
N TYR A 3 -17.43 -5.54 -54.14
CA TYR A 3 -16.81 -4.66 -53.15
C TYR A 3 -15.93 -5.53 -52.24
N ALA A 4 -14.62 -5.27 -52.29
CA ALA A 4 -13.64 -5.82 -51.32
C ALA A 4 -13.71 -4.99 -50.04
N ILE A 5 -14.17 -5.59 -48.95
CA ILE A 5 -14.10 -5.00 -47.63
C ILE A 5 -12.68 -5.24 -47.10
N VAL A 6 -11.88 -4.20 -47.02
CA VAL A 6 -10.56 -4.24 -46.39
C VAL A 6 -10.73 -4.03 -44.90
N PHE A 7 -10.55 -5.09 -44.09
CA PHE A 7 -10.45 -4.97 -42.65
C PHE A 7 -9.05 -4.43 -42.28
N PHE A 8 -9.00 -3.20 -41.80
CA PHE A 8 -7.81 -2.70 -41.10
C PHE A 8 -7.75 -3.32 -39.72
N PHE A 9 -6.89 -4.31 -39.54
CA PHE A 9 -6.43 -4.74 -38.21
C PHE A 9 -5.45 -3.69 -37.71
N SER A 10 -5.88 -2.84 -36.78
CA SER A 10 -4.97 -2.01 -35.98
C SER A 10 -4.26 -2.93 -34.97
N ILE A 11 -3.03 -3.31 -35.25
CA ILE A 11 -2.15 -3.93 -34.26
C ILE A 11 -1.84 -2.85 -33.22
N GLN A 12 -2.52 -2.88 -32.07
CA GLN A 12 -2.09 -2.14 -30.91
C GLN A 12 -0.84 -2.84 -30.37
N ILE A 13 0.33 -2.28 -30.65
CA ILE A 13 1.57 -2.68 -29.98
C ILE A 13 1.49 -2.10 -28.58
N ALA A 14 1.13 -2.94 -27.62
CA ALA A 14 1.22 -2.59 -26.20
C ALA A 14 2.70 -2.47 -25.82
N PHE A 15 3.19 -1.25 -25.73
CA PHE A 15 4.49 -1.00 -25.11
C PHE A 15 4.33 -1.16 -23.60
N SER A 16 5.18 -1.97 -22.97
CA SER A 16 5.39 -1.95 -21.51
C SER A 16 5.78 -0.51 -21.13
N GLN A 17 4.84 0.24 -20.55
CA GLN A 17 5.07 1.63 -20.17
C GLN A 17 5.71 1.65 -18.78
N SER A 18 7.05 1.68 -18.71
CA SER A 18 7.70 2.17 -17.51
C SER A 18 7.65 3.70 -17.53
N LEU A 19 7.09 4.30 -16.49
CA LEU A 19 7.11 5.75 -16.36
C LEU A 19 8.52 6.22 -15.94
N PRO A 20 8.98 7.39 -16.44
CA PRO A 20 10.26 7.93 -16.02
C PRO A 20 10.20 8.36 -14.54
N GLU A 21 11.34 8.26 -13.85
CA GLU A 21 11.48 8.81 -12.51
C GLU A 21 11.26 10.33 -12.52
N VAL A 22 10.57 10.84 -11.51
CA VAL A 22 10.28 12.25 -11.30
C VAL A 22 11.21 12.78 -10.24
N THR A 23 11.76 13.97 -10.44
CA THR A 23 12.60 14.63 -9.43
C THR A 23 11.75 15.11 -8.26
N LEU A 24 12.15 14.77 -7.05
CA LEU A 24 11.54 15.32 -5.83
C LEU A 24 12.11 16.72 -5.56
N ASP A 25 11.59 17.71 -6.26
CA ASP A 25 11.97 19.11 -6.12
C ASP A 25 10.82 19.98 -5.56
N GLN A 26 11.05 21.26 -5.41
CA GLN A 26 10.03 22.16 -4.89
C GLN A 26 8.82 22.27 -5.83
N ALA A 27 9.04 22.22 -7.14
CA ALA A 27 7.95 22.29 -8.13
C ALA A 27 7.00 21.09 -8.00
N TRP A 28 7.54 19.88 -7.80
CA TRP A 28 6.73 18.70 -7.54
C TRP A 28 5.95 18.83 -6.22
N LYS A 29 6.61 19.28 -5.14
CA LYS A 29 5.95 19.49 -3.84
C LYS A 29 4.82 20.51 -3.93
N ASP A 30 5.03 21.61 -4.61
CA ASP A 30 4.02 22.67 -4.80
C ASP A 30 2.84 22.14 -5.63
N LYS A 31 3.10 21.31 -6.65
CA LYS A 31 2.07 20.64 -7.43
C LYS A 31 1.22 19.71 -6.58
N ILE A 32 1.86 18.83 -5.80
CA ILE A 32 1.13 17.90 -4.92
C ILE A 32 0.34 18.67 -3.86
N ARG A 33 0.93 19.73 -3.28
CA ARG A 33 0.25 20.57 -2.28
C ARG A 33 -1.00 21.25 -2.84
N ALA A 34 -0.95 21.67 -4.09
CA ALA A 34 -2.10 22.29 -4.77
C ALA A 34 -3.21 21.29 -5.12
N LEU A 35 -2.86 20.02 -5.32
CA LEU A 35 -3.81 18.94 -5.63
C LEU A 35 -4.36 18.25 -4.37
N ALA A 36 -3.62 18.32 -3.27
CA ALA A 36 -3.98 17.66 -2.02
C ALA A 36 -5.19 18.32 -1.36
N PRO A 37 -6.06 17.54 -0.69
CA PRO A 37 -7.17 18.08 0.08
C PRO A 37 -6.72 19.11 1.12
N GLU A 38 -7.47 20.21 1.23
CA GLU A 38 -7.18 21.30 2.18
C GLU A 38 -7.67 21.00 3.60
N LYS A 39 -8.50 19.97 3.78
CA LYS A 39 -9.07 19.60 5.07
C LYS A 39 -9.40 18.11 5.12
N ALA A 40 -9.46 17.59 6.32
CA ALA A 40 -9.91 16.22 6.58
C ALA A 40 -11.39 16.04 6.20
N THR A 41 -11.72 14.90 5.58
CA THR A 41 -13.09 14.54 5.18
C THR A 41 -13.97 14.29 6.41
N PHE A 42 -13.40 13.60 7.39
CA PHE A 42 -14.11 13.21 8.62
C PHE A 42 -13.64 14.06 9.79
N PRO A 43 -14.50 14.29 10.81
CA PRO A 43 -14.09 14.98 12.02
C PRO A 43 -12.90 14.27 12.69
N ALA A 44 -11.83 15.00 12.91
CA ALA A 44 -10.59 14.43 13.44
C ALA A 44 -10.01 15.26 14.59
N LYS A 45 -9.39 14.57 15.54
CA LYS A 45 -8.43 15.19 16.47
C LYS A 45 -7.04 15.01 15.85
N LYS A 46 -6.15 15.99 16.06
CA LYS A 46 -4.77 15.90 15.55
C LYS A 46 -4.06 14.67 16.14
N LYS A 47 -3.50 13.83 15.28
CA LYS A 47 -2.86 12.57 15.61
C LYS A 47 -1.44 12.50 15.08
N ASN A 48 -0.64 11.62 15.67
CA ASN A 48 0.78 11.44 15.34
C ASN A 48 0.97 10.18 14.52
N PHE A 49 1.58 10.32 13.36
CA PHE A 49 1.87 9.21 12.44
C PHE A 49 3.37 8.99 12.30
N LEU A 50 3.77 7.73 12.33
CA LEU A 50 5.09 7.29 11.87
C LEU A 50 5.00 6.89 10.41
N VAL A 51 5.80 7.51 9.54
CA VAL A 51 6.06 6.98 8.19
C VAL A 51 7.40 6.28 8.22
N PHE A 52 7.37 4.97 8.13
CA PHE A 52 8.57 4.15 8.13
C PHE A 52 8.96 3.81 6.70
N SER A 53 10.14 4.27 6.27
CA SER A 53 10.60 4.25 4.87
C SER A 53 11.90 3.46 4.66
N LEU A 54 12.24 2.51 5.58
CA LEU A 54 13.37 1.62 5.41
C LEU A 54 13.00 0.52 4.39
N HIS A 55 13.91 0.23 3.47
CA HIS A 55 13.89 -0.95 2.65
C HIS A 55 15.22 -1.71 2.81
N THR A 56 15.20 -3.02 2.70
CA THR A 56 16.38 -3.91 2.70
C THR A 56 16.43 -4.74 1.44
N GLY A 57 15.37 -4.68 0.65
CA GLY A 57 15.21 -5.30 -0.65
C GLY A 57 15.16 -4.28 -1.77
N PHE A 58 14.13 -4.38 -2.61
CA PHE A 58 13.97 -3.49 -3.76
C PHE A 58 13.82 -2.04 -3.31
N ASN A 59 14.62 -1.16 -3.90
CA ASN A 59 14.54 0.28 -3.64
C ASN A 59 13.56 0.93 -4.62
N HIS A 60 12.34 1.13 -4.20
CA HIS A 60 11.38 1.91 -4.99
C HIS A 60 11.79 3.39 -4.98
N TRP A 61 12.07 3.94 -6.17
CA TRP A 61 12.46 5.35 -6.30
C TRP A 61 11.41 6.33 -5.74
N VAL A 62 10.16 5.89 -5.67
CA VAL A 62 9.02 6.67 -5.17
C VAL A 62 9.02 6.85 -3.63
N ILE A 63 9.81 6.11 -2.87
CA ILE A 63 9.80 6.15 -1.38
C ILE A 63 9.87 7.58 -0.84
N PRO A 64 10.81 8.45 -1.26
CA PRO A 64 10.86 9.82 -0.76
C PRO A 64 9.67 10.67 -1.20
N HIS A 65 9.09 10.41 -2.38
CA HIS A 65 7.89 11.10 -2.86
C HIS A 65 6.65 10.72 -2.03
N THR A 66 6.49 9.43 -1.75
CA THR A 66 5.39 8.93 -0.90
C THR A 66 5.48 9.52 0.51
N GLU A 67 6.67 9.57 1.10
CA GLU A 67 6.86 10.19 2.43
C GLU A 67 6.52 11.67 2.41
N GLU A 68 6.94 12.40 1.38
CA GLU A 68 6.62 13.83 1.24
C GLU A 68 5.12 14.06 0.98
N MET A 69 4.50 13.25 0.12
CA MET A 69 3.05 13.29 -0.13
C MET A 69 2.25 13.12 1.16
N ILE A 70 2.62 12.14 2.01
CA ILE A 70 1.96 11.91 3.30
C ILE A 70 2.14 13.12 4.23
N LYS A 71 3.32 13.74 4.26
CA LYS A 71 3.56 14.96 5.03
C LYS A 71 2.67 16.11 4.55
N ILE A 72 2.58 16.30 3.24
CA ILE A 72 1.71 17.32 2.63
C ILE A 72 0.24 17.08 3.00
N LEU A 73 -0.26 15.84 2.94
CA LEU A 73 -1.62 15.50 3.35
C LEU A 73 -1.86 15.83 4.82
N GLY A 74 -0.90 15.51 5.70
CA GLY A 74 -0.97 15.82 7.13
C GLY A 74 -0.99 17.33 7.41
N GLU A 75 -0.15 18.08 6.71
CA GLU A 75 -0.05 19.55 6.84
C GLU A 75 -1.30 20.26 6.31
N ASN A 76 -1.73 19.95 5.07
CA ASN A 76 -2.88 20.60 4.45
C ASN A 76 -4.16 20.35 5.23
N SER A 77 -4.41 19.09 5.61
CA SER A 77 -5.62 18.72 6.36
C SER A 77 -5.61 19.22 7.80
N GLY A 78 -4.43 19.52 8.36
CA GLY A 78 -4.24 19.86 9.77
C GLY A 78 -4.53 18.70 10.74
N ALA A 79 -4.89 17.51 10.24
CA ALA A 79 -5.32 16.37 11.05
C ALA A 79 -4.15 15.56 11.61
N PHE A 80 -2.96 15.61 10.99
CA PHE A 80 -1.86 14.73 11.34
C PHE A 80 -0.54 15.48 11.53
N THR A 81 0.25 15.01 12.50
CA THR A 81 1.68 15.26 12.58
C THR A 81 2.39 14.02 12.06
N VAL A 82 3.27 14.17 11.09
CA VAL A 82 3.93 13.05 10.42
C VAL A 82 5.43 13.07 10.75
N THR A 83 5.92 11.95 11.30
CA THR A 83 7.34 11.70 11.58
C THR A 83 7.86 10.63 10.61
N GLY A 84 8.86 10.99 9.79
CA GLY A 84 9.57 10.02 8.93
C GLY A 84 10.71 9.34 9.70
N SER A 85 10.86 8.01 9.55
CA SER A 85 11.98 7.26 10.15
C SER A 85 12.40 6.08 9.28
N LYS A 86 13.66 5.65 9.43
CA LYS A 86 14.23 4.39 8.94
C LYS A 86 14.83 3.55 10.06
N ASP A 87 14.63 3.98 11.32
CA ASP A 87 15.17 3.29 12.46
C ASP A 87 14.20 2.21 12.98
N ILE A 88 14.62 0.95 12.92
CA ILE A 88 13.82 -0.19 13.39
C ILE A 88 13.51 -0.14 14.88
N THR A 89 14.23 0.65 15.67
CA THR A 89 13.93 0.85 17.10
C THR A 89 12.59 1.56 17.32
N GLU A 90 12.01 2.20 16.32
CA GLU A 90 10.64 2.72 16.36
C GLU A 90 9.59 1.64 16.62
N PHE A 91 9.91 0.37 16.28
CA PHE A 91 9.05 -0.79 16.56
C PHE A 91 9.26 -1.39 17.96
N GLU A 92 10.08 -0.80 18.81
CA GLU A 92 10.05 -1.14 20.22
C GLU A 92 8.73 -0.67 20.86
N ALA A 93 8.15 -1.51 21.72
CA ALA A 93 6.83 -1.24 22.30
C ALA A 93 6.69 0.13 22.99
N LYS A 94 7.79 0.67 23.57
CA LYS A 94 7.83 2.02 24.17
C LYS A 94 7.74 3.14 23.14
N ASN A 95 8.29 2.92 21.92
CA ASN A 95 8.33 3.90 20.85
C ASN A 95 7.03 3.91 20.05
N LEU A 96 6.47 2.74 19.71
CA LEU A 96 5.17 2.63 19.02
C LEU A 96 4.06 3.40 19.76
N LYS A 97 4.09 3.47 21.08
CA LYS A 97 3.11 4.21 21.89
C LYS A 97 3.06 5.72 21.63
N LYS A 98 4.06 6.28 20.94
CA LYS A 98 4.11 7.71 20.58
C LYS A 98 3.21 8.03 19.39
N TYR A 99 2.80 7.01 18.64
CA TYR A 99 2.08 7.13 17.39
C TYR A 99 0.67 6.56 17.50
N ASP A 100 -0.26 7.23 16.85
CA ASP A 100 -1.64 6.75 16.67
C ASP A 100 -1.73 5.77 15.51
N ALA A 101 -0.87 5.94 14.49
CA ALA A 101 -0.75 5.01 13.39
C ALA A 101 0.68 4.92 12.83
N VAL A 102 0.99 3.77 12.21
CA VAL A 102 2.22 3.48 11.48
C VAL A 102 1.89 3.32 10.00
N ILE A 103 2.68 3.95 9.13
CA ILE A 103 2.63 3.77 7.67
C ILE A 103 3.90 3.05 7.23
N LEU A 104 3.75 1.85 6.64
CA LEU A 104 4.85 1.12 6.02
C LEU A 104 4.97 1.55 4.56
N ASN A 105 5.89 2.47 4.29
CA ASN A 105 6.09 3.06 2.98
C ASN A 105 7.07 2.26 2.13
N ASN A 106 6.56 1.37 1.29
CA ASN A 106 7.38 0.56 0.37
C ASN A 106 8.55 -0.18 1.07
N THR A 107 8.32 -0.69 2.27
CA THR A 107 9.30 -1.30 3.16
C THR A 107 9.68 -2.72 2.73
N CYS A 108 10.23 -2.88 1.52
CA CYS A 108 10.54 -4.17 0.93
C CYS A 108 11.68 -4.91 1.64
N SER A 109 11.48 -6.21 1.91
CA SER A 109 12.51 -7.18 2.27
C SER A 109 12.60 -8.28 1.22
N ILE A 110 13.82 -8.60 0.77
CA ILE A 110 14.09 -9.73 -0.14
C ILE A 110 15.14 -10.71 0.39
N GLY A 111 15.63 -10.50 1.62
CA GLY A 111 16.58 -11.41 2.27
C GLY A 111 15.99 -12.80 2.49
N ASP A 112 16.82 -13.76 2.90
CA ASP A 112 16.48 -15.18 3.03
C ASP A 112 15.26 -15.45 3.92
N HIS A 113 15.09 -14.63 4.97
CA HIS A 113 13.96 -14.75 5.90
C HIS A 113 12.75 -13.89 5.50
N ARG A 114 12.88 -13.04 4.45
CA ARG A 114 11.81 -12.10 4.08
C ARG A 114 11.27 -11.32 5.28
N ASN A 115 12.17 -10.89 6.17
CA ASN A 115 11.89 -10.14 7.39
C ASN A 115 12.82 -8.92 7.45
N LEU A 116 12.27 -7.74 7.27
CA LEU A 116 13.01 -6.48 7.19
C LEU A 116 13.78 -6.19 8.49
N PHE A 117 13.23 -6.52 9.65
CA PHE A 117 13.92 -6.34 10.92
C PHE A 117 15.15 -7.23 11.03
N TRP A 118 15.03 -8.49 10.62
CA TRP A 118 16.14 -9.41 10.53
C TRP A 118 17.22 -8.90 9.58
N ASP A 119 16.82 -8.48 8.38
CA ASP A 119 17.75 -7.97 7.38
C ASP A 119 18.58 -6.82 7.93
N LYS A 120 17.96 -5.92 8.69
CA LYS A 120 18.66 -4.78 9.29
C LYS A 120 19.53 -5.18 10.48
N LEU A 121 19.06 -6.06 11.34
CA LEU A 121 19.78 -6.47 12.55
C LEU A 121 21.04 -7.31 12.22
N LYS A 122 21.00 -8.14 11.17
CA LYS A 122 22.15 -8.96 10.74
C LYS A 122 23.32 -8.14 10.19
N GLU A 123 23.12 -6.86 9.86
CA GLU A 123 24.21 -5.95 9.47
C GLU A 123 25.23 -5.76 10.64
N ASN A 124 24.77 -5.93 11.88
CA ASN A 124 25.64 -5.88 13.03
C ASN A 124 26.31 -7.25 13.30
N THR A 125 27.47 -7.46 12.72
CA THR A 125 28.23 -8.72 12.81
C THR A 125 28.79 -9.01 14.19
N SER A 126 28.71 -8.10 15.16
CA SER A 126 29.10 -8.32 16.56
C SER A 126 28.03 -9.06 17.37
N VAL A 127 26.82 -9.22 16.82
CA VAL A 127 25.70 -9.93 17.42
C VAL A 127 25.47 -11.23 16.65
N ASP A 128 25.32 -12.34 17.37
CA ASP A 128 25.04 -13.63 16.72
C ASP A 128 23.65 -13.67 16.06
N SER A 129 23.52 -14.54 15.05
CA SER A 129 22.30 -14.65 14.25
C SER A 129 21.07 -15.01 15.05
N ALA A 130 21.21 -15.84 16.10
CA ALA A 130 20.07 -16.26 16.92
C ALA A 130 19.52 -15.10 17.75
N THR A 131 20.42 -14.29 18.32
CA THR A 131 20.06 -13.06 19.05
C THR A 131 19.40 -12.04 18.14
N SER A 132 19.95 -11.84 16.94
CA SER A 132 19.35 -10.94 15.94
C SER A 132 17.96 -11.42 15.51
N MET A 133 17.76 -12.72 15.28
CA MET A 133 16.45 -13.27 14.92
C MET A 133 15.45 -13.10 16.06
N LYS A 134 15.86 -13.39 17.30
CA LYS A 134 14.99 -13.17 18.47
C LYS A 134 14.53 -11.71 18.56
N LYS A 135 15.42 -10.74 18.32
CA LYS A 135 15.07 -9.32 18.32
C LYS A 135 14.15 -8.96 17.14
N ALA A 136 14.37 -9.52 15.96
CA ALA A 136 13.49 -9.30 14.80
C ALA A 136 12.05 -9.77 15.08
N LEU A 137 11.90 -10.97 15.64
CA LEU A 137 10.59 -11.51 16.03
C LEU A 137 9.93 -10.72 17.16
N GLU A 138 10.72 -10.15 18.09
CA GLU A 138 10.19 -9.24 19.11
C GLU A 138 9.61 -7.96 18.49
N LEU A 139 10.31 -7.35 17.51
CA LEU A 139 9.83 -6.13 16.85
C LEU A 139 8.56 -6.42 16.03
N GLU A 140 8.49 -7.57 15.36
CA GLU A 140 7.29 -8.05 14.69
C GLU A 140 6.13 -8.21 15.68
N ALA A 141 6.32 -8.94 16.77
CA ALA A 141 5.31 -9.14 17.82
C ALA A 141 4.83 -7.80 18.42
N ASN A 142 5.73 -6.81 18.56
CA ASN A 142 5.37 -5.49 19.05
C ASN A 142 4.45 -4.78 18.06
N LEU A 143 4.71 -4.85 16.74
CA LEU A 143 3.83 -4.27 15.71
C LEU A 143 2.44 -4.94 15.74
N LEU A 144 2.37 -6.26 15.76
CA LEU A 144 1.11 -7.00 15.84
C LEU A 144 0.31 -6.58 17.08
N SER A 145 0.96 -6.61 18.24
CA SER A 145 0.33 -6.22 19.52
C SER A 145 -0.06 -4.74 19.58
N TYR A 146 0.68 -3.86 18.90
CA TYR A 146 0.33 -2.45 18.79
C TYR A 146 -1.00 -2.26 18.05
N VAL A 147 -1.18 -2.94 16.92
CA VAL A 147 -2.43 -2.88 16.15
C VAL A 147 -3.58 -3.50 16.96
N GLU A 148 -3.42 -4.71 17.48
CA GLU A 148 -4.43 -5.39 18.31
C GLU A 148 -4.96 -4.49 19.45
N LYS A 149 -4.07 -3.67 20.03
CA LYS A 149 -4.39 -2.74 21.13
C LYS A 149 -4.96 -1.41 20.70
N GLY A 150 -5.19 -1.18 19.42
CA GLY A 150 -5.87 0.00 18.89
C GLY A 150 -4.99 0.95 18.09
N GLY A 151 -3.75 0.59 17.79
CA GLY A 151 -2.91 1.34 16.86
C GLY A 151 -3.36 1.15 15.40
N GLY A 152 -3.18 2.16 14.56
CA GLY A 152 -3.46 2.07 13.13
C GLY A 152 -2.29 1.56 12.33
N LEU A 153 -2.55 0.82 11.24
CA LEU A 153 -1.54 0.37 10.29
C LEU A 153 -1.99 0.64 8.85
N LEU A 154 -1.26 1.49 8.14
CA LEU A 154 -1.41 1.70 6.70
C LEU A 154 -0.19 1.12 5.99
N VAL A 155 -0.42 0.22 5.04
CA VAL A 155 0.65 -0.44 4.28
C VAL A 155 0.55 -0.04 2.82
N LEU A 156 1.63 0.51 2.27
CA LEU A 156 1.66 1.06 0.92
C LEU A 156 2.53 0.19 0.01
N HIS A 157 1.95 -0.25 -1.09
CA HIS A 157 2.59 -0.97 -2.19
C HIS A 157 3.57 -2.06 -1.71
N GLY A 158 4.87 -1.88 -1.95
CA GLY A 158 5.92 -2.81 -1.52
C GLY A 158 5.99 -3.07 -0.03
N GLY A 159 5.29 -2.29 0.80
CA GLY A 159 5.15 -2.54 2.23
C GLY A 159 4.53 -3.90 2.58
N VAL A 160 3.76 -4.49 1.67
CA VAL A 160 3.23 -5.86 1.83
C VAL A 160 4.34 -6.92 1.96
N THR A 161 5.57 -6.60 1.52
CA THR A 161 6.73 -7.51 1.57
C THR A 161 7.59 -7.35 2.83
N THR A 162 7.25 -6.45 3.75
CA THR A 162 8.04 -6.14 4.96
C THR A 162 8.38 -7.39 5.76
N LEU A 163 7.39 -8.26 5.98
CA LEU A 163 7.49 -9.52 6.72
C LEU A 163 6.83 -10.64 5.90
N ASN A 164 7.23 -10.81 4.65
CA ASN A 164 6.51 -11.61 3.64
C ASN A 164 6.40 -13.10 3.95
N ASN A 165 7.28 -13.64 4.80
CA ASN A 165 7.24 -15.03 5.26
C ASN A 165 6.53 -15.21 6.62
N SER A 166 6.12 -14.11 7.27
CA SER A 166 5.34 -14.18 8.49
C SER A 166 3.88 -14.47 8.18
N TRP A 167 3.35 -15.55 8.74
CA TRP A 167 1.94 -15.87 8.64
C TRP A 167 1.09 -14.94 9.50
N ASP A 168 1.60 -14.52 10.66
CA ASP A 168 0.89 -13.61 11.55
C ASP A 168 0.76 -12.21 10.94
N PHE A 169 1.83 -11.70 10.30
CA PHE A 169 1.75 -10.44 9.55
C PHE A 169 0.84 -10.55 8.32
N SER A 170 0.87 -11.72 7.63
CA SER A 170 -0.03 -11.98 6.51
C SER A 170 -1.49 -11.92 6.94
N ARG A 171 -1.85 -12.49 8.10
CA ARG A 171 -3.19 -12.41 8.65
C ARG A 171 -3.55 -11.01 9.10
N LEU A 172 -2.63 -10.31 9.77
CA LEU A 172 -2.83 -8.91 10.17
C LEU A 172 -3.17 -8.04 8.97
N LEU A 173 -2.41 -8.16 7.87
CA LEU A 173 -2.58 -7.34 6.67
C LEU A 173 -3.71 -7.85 5.75
N GLY A 174 -4.03 -9.14 5.80
CA GLY A 174 -4.92 -9.82 4.87
C GLY A 174 -4.20 -10.45 3.67
N ALA A 175 -2.88 -10.30 3.54
CA ALA A 175 -2.12 -10.81 2.40
C ALA A 175 -0.61 -10.90 2.67
N SER A 176 0.06 -11.73 1.85
CA SER A 176 1.49 -11.61 1.54
C SER A 176 1.66 -11.39 0.05
N PHE A 177 2.74 -10.74 -0.37
CA PHE A 177 3.10 -10.58 -1.77
C PHE A 177 3.50 -11.92 -2.39
N ASP A 178 3.00 -12.20 -3.59
CA ASP A 178 3.40 -13.36 -4.38
C ASP A 178 4.30 -12.93 -5.54
N TYR A 179 3.77 -12.20 -6.51
CA TYR A 179 4.50 -11.67 -7.66
C TYR A 179 3.77 -10.48 -8.28
N HIS A 180 4.41 -9.84 -9.26
CA HIS A 180 3.77 -8.89 -10.17
C HIS A 180 4.31 -9.09 -11.60
N PRO A 181 3.48 -8.90 -12.64
CA PRO A 181 3.93 -8.68 -14.01
C PRO A 181 4.67 -7.34 -14.13
N LYS A 182 5.16 -7.02 -15.32
CA LYS A 182 5.74 -5.69 -15.58
C LYS A 182 4.71 -4.59 -15.36
N GLN A 183 5.23 -3.43 -15.01
CA GLN A 183 4.47 -2.19 -14.95
C GLN A 183 3.68 -1.98 -16.26
N GLN A 184 2.40 -1.65 -16.13
CA GLN A 184 1.48 -1.50 -17.25
C GLN A 184 0.31 -0.58 -16.89
N ALA A 185 -0.48 -0.16 -17.88
CA ALA A 185 -1.73 0.54 -17.62
C ALA A 185 -2.73 -0.42 -16.94
N ILE A 186 -3.35 0.06 -15.88
CA ILE A 186 -4.31 -0.70 -15.07
C ILE A 186 -5.59 0.13 -14.94
N GLN A 187 -6.74 -0.46 -15.28
CA GLN A 187 -8.05 0.09 -14.91
C GLN A 187 -8.39 -0.40 -13.51
N VAL A 188 -8.33 0.49 -12.53
CA VAL A 188 -8.76 0.24 -11.15
C VAL A 188 -10.23 0.58 -11.00
N ARG A 189 -10.99 -0.31 -10.36
CA ARG A 189 -12.45 -0.19 -10.17
C ARG A 189 -12.80 -0.24 -8.69
N LEU A 190 -13.96 0.30 -8.36
CA LEU A 190 -14.51 0.30 -7.01
C LEU A 190 -15.28 -0.99 -6.76
N GLU A 191 -15.04 -1.68 -5.63
CA GLU A 191 -15.82 -2.87 -5.26
C GLU A 191 -17.23 -2.50 -4.81
N ASP A 192 -17.37 -1.42 -4.06
CA ASP A 192 -18.64 -0.81 -3.66
C ASP A 192 -18.51 0.72 -3.76
N ALA A 193 -19.12 1.29 -4.79
CA ALA A 193 -19.08 2.73 -5.02
C ALA A 193 -19.76 3.57 -3.93
N ASN A 194 -20.54 2.95 -3.03
CA ASN A 194 -21.17 3.66 -1.91
C ASN A 194 -20.33 3.65 -0.64
N HIS A 195 -19.20 2.90 -0.63
CA HIS A 195 -18.34 2.86 0.55
C HIS A 195 -17.68 4.23 0.81
N PRO A 196 -17.71 4.77 2.05
CA PRO A 196 -17.29 6.16 2.32
C PRO A 196 -15.83 6.44 1.96
N LEU A 197 -14.93 5.46 2.03
CA LEU A 197 -13.52 5.64 1.71
C LEU A 197 -13.24 5.79 0.20
N VAL A 198 -14.15 5.46 -0.69
CA VAL A 198 -13.93 5.54 -2.15
C VAL A 198 -14.73 6.64 -2.84
N GLN A 199 -15.38 7.50 -2.07
CA GLN A 199 -16.28 8.55 -2.59
C GLN A 199 -15.57 9.62 -3.44
N ALA A 200 -14.25 9.72 -3.34
CA ALA A 200 -13.47 10.64 -4.18
C ALA A 200 -13.42 10.19 -5.64
N PHE A 201 -13.48 8.89 -5.90
CA PHE A 201 -13.35 8.36 -7.26
C PHE A 201 -14.65 8.42 -8.06
N PRO A 202 -14.58 8.60 -9.38
CA PRO A 202 -15.69 8.32 -10.29
C PRO A 202 -16.19 6.86 -10.12
N ALA A 203 -17.47 6.62 -10.40
CA ALA A 203 -18.09 5.30 -10.21
C ALA A 203 -17.43 4.17 -11.03
N ASP A 204 -16.81 4.50 -12.15
CA ASP A 204 -16.05 3.59 -13.02
C ASP A 204 -14.57 3.44 -12.60
N GLY A 205 -14.15 4.12 -11.53
CA GLY A 205 -12.79 4.09 -11.02
C GLY A 205 -11.83 4.97 -11.80
N PHE A 206 -10.57 4.56 -11.91
CA PHE A 206 -9.51 5.34 -12.56
C PHE A 206 -8.48 4.46 -13.28
N ASN A 207 -7.79 5.07 -14.26
CA ASN A 207 -6.67 4.44 -14.94
C ASN A 207 -5.36 5.00 -14.41
N HIS A 208 -4.37 4.13 -14.21
CA HIS A 208 -3.01 4.56 -13.96
C HIS A 208 -1.99 3.52 -14.47
N VAL A 209 -0.72 3.91 -14.50
CA VAL A 209 0.38 2.98 -14.82
C VAL A 209 1.03 2.55 -13.54
N ASP A 210 0.98 1.24 -13.24
CA ASP A 210 1.53 0.70 -12.00
C ASP A 210 1.96 -0.78 -12.17
N GLU A 211 2.51 -1.38 -11.11
CA GLU A 211 2.77 -2.80 -11.01
C GLU A 211 1.53 -3.52 -10.49
N PRO A 212 0.89 -4.41 -11.26
CA PRO A 212 -0.26 -5.16 -10.79
C PRO A 212 0.19 -6.28 -9.84
N TYR A 213 0.11 -6.04 -8.53
CA TYR A 213 0.49 -7.01 -7.50
C TYR A 213 -0.53 -8.14 -7.36
N PHE A 214 0.00 -9.37 -7.26
CA PHE A 214 -0.73 -10.57 -6.90
C PHE A 214 -0.26 -11.07 -5.54
N TYR A 215 -1.17 -11.73 -4.82
CA TYR A 215 -0.98 -12.03 -3.40
C TYR A 215 -1.19 -13.52 -3.10
N LYS A 216 -0.68 -13.95 -1.95
CA LYS A 216 -0.74 -15.32 -1.42
C LYS A 216 -1.06 -15.34 0.07
N ASN A 217 -0.99 -16.52 0.67
CA ASN A 217 -1.20 -16.78 2.10
C ASN A 217 -2.61 -16.33 2.54
N ALA A 218 -2.72 -15.46 3.54
CA ALA A 218 -4.01 -15.00 4.07
C ALA A 218 -4.92 -14.35 3.03
N TYR A 219 -4.39 -13.89 1.89
CA TYR A 219 -5.23 -13.38 0.80
C TYR A 219 -6.27 -14.40 0.31
N ALA A 220 -5.94 -15.69 0.38
CA ALA A 220 -6.89 -16.75 -0.02
C ALA A 220 -8.09 -16.87 0.93
N GLU A 221 -7.98 -16.35 2.16
CA GLU A 221 -9.05 -16.36 3.17
C GLU A 221 -10.08 -15.25 2.92
N LEU A 222 -9.72 -14.19 2.18
CA LEU A 222 -10.54 -12.99 1.93
C LEU A 222 -11.12 -12.38 3.21
N ASP A 223 -10.34 -12.43 4.30
CA ASP A 223 -10.72 -11.88 5.60
C ASP A 223 -10.39 -10.38 5.70
N PHE A 224 -10.93 -9.63 4.74
CA PHE A 224 -10.85 -8.18 4.65
C PHE A 224 -12.04 -7.61 3.85
N LYS A 225 -12.34 -6.34 4.04
CA LYS A 225 -13.31 -5.60 3.21
C LYS A 225 -12.55 -4.98 2.04
N PRO A 226 -12.79 -5.42 0.80
CA PRO A 226 -12.14 -4.85 -0.37
C PRO A 226 -12.73 -3.49 -0.73
N LEU A 227 -11.89 -2.63 -1.26
CA LEU A 227 -12.25 -1.29 -1.72
C LEU A 227 -12.03 -1.13 -3.22
N LEU A 228 -10.84 -1.51 -3.71
CA LEU A 228 -10.42 -1.34 -5.10
C LEU A 228 -9.93 -2.67 -5.69
N TYR A 229 -10.17 -2.87 -6.99
CA TYR A 229 -9.71 -4.05 -7.71
C TYR A 229 -9.40 -3.77 -9.18
N PHE A 230 -8.72 -4.68 -9.84
CA PHE A 230 -8.64 -4.79 -11.29
C PHE A 230 -9.12 -6.18 -11.75
N ASN A 231 -9.57 -6.29 -13.00
CA ASN A 231 -9.90 -7.58 -13.60
C ASN A 231 -8.62 -8.28 -14.08
N ASN A 232 -8.45 -9.53 -13.71
CA ASN A 232 -7.27 -10.32 -14.06
C ASN A 232 -7.10 -10.48 -15.58
N SER A 233 -8.20 -10.57 -16.32
CA SER A 233 -8.20 -10.70 -17.78
C SER A 233 -7.67 -9.48 -18.53
N GLU A 234 -7.54 -8.33 -17.86
CA GLU A 234 -7.03 -7.08 -18.43
C GLU A 234 -5.53 -6.90 -18.19
N ILE A 235 -4.92 -7.79 -17.40
CA ILE A 235 -3.49 -7.71 -17.05
C ILE A 235 -2.67 -8.59 -17.99
N GLU A 236 -1.65 -8.00 -18.61
CA GLU A 236 -0.69 -8.75 -19.41
C GLU A 236 0.25 -9.54 -18.49
N SER A 237 0.07 -10.87 -18.43
CA SER A 237 1.00 -11.74 -17.72
C SER A 237 2.25 -11.96 -18.56
N GLN A 238 3.42 -11.81 -17.90
CA GLN A 238 4.70 -12.09 -18.53
C GLN A 238 5.41 -13.30 -17.92
N ARG A 239 4.82 -13.93 -16.94
CA ARG A 239 5.36 -15.16 -16.37
C ARG A 239 4.90 -16.34 -17.20
N LYS A 240 5.82 -16.92 -17.97
CA LYS A 240 5.54 -18.12 -18.77
C LYS A 240 5.01 -19.24 -17.86
N GLY A 241 3.83 -19.75 -18.17
CA GLY A 241 3.18 -20.83 -17.41
C GLY A 241 2.31 -20.34 -16.23
N GLN A 242 2.15 -19.03 -16.02
CA GLN A 242 1.10 -18.49 -15.17
C GLN A 242 -0.08 -18.10 -16.06
N GLU A 243 -1.13 -18.91 -16.01
CA GLU A 243 -2.43 -18.46 -16.48
C GLU A 243 -2.98 -17.48 -15.46
N LEU A 244 -3.31 -16.27 -15.91
CA LEU A 244 -4.08 -15.35 -15.09
C LEU A 244 -5.44 -15.97 -14.90
N THR A 245 -5.80 -16.27 -13.66
CA THR A 245 -7.11 -16.80 -13.33
C THR A 245 -8.18 -15.78 -13.71
N GLU A 246 -9.32 -16.25 -14.19
CA GLU A 246 -10.50 -15.41 -14.31
C GLU A 246 -10.83 -14.79 -12.95
N GLY A 247 -11.47 -13.62 -12.96
CA GLY A 247 -11.85 -12.91 -11.75
C GLY A 247 -11.13 -11.59 -11.56
N LYS A 248 -11.07 -11.15 -10.33
CA LYS A 248 -10.50 -9.87 -9.93
C LYS A 248 -9.44 -10.02 -8.83
N THR A 249 -8.47 -9.10 -8.84
CA THR A 249 -7.48 -8.98 -7.78
C THR A 249 -7.70 -7.65 -7.07
N TYR A 250 -7.83 -7.71 -5.75
CA TYR A 250 -8.01 -6.52 -4.93
C TYR A 250 -6.67 -5.82 -4.72
N VAL A 251 -6.67 -4.48 -4.84
CA VAL A 251 -5.47 -3.65 -4.75
C VAL A 251 -5.55 -2.61 -3.63
N ALA A 252 -6.70 -2.51 -2.97
CA ALA A 252 -6.87 -1.82 -1.71
C ALA A 252 -7.98 -2.48 -0.90
N TRP A 253 -7.75 -2.61 0.41
CA TRP A 253 -8.70 -3.17 1.34
C TRP A 253 -8.47 -2.66 2.76
N ILE A 254 -9.49 -2.87 3.61
CA ILE A 254 -9.46 -2.55 5.03
C ILE A 254 -9.83 -3.78 5.86
N ARG A 255 -9.37 -3.79 7.11
CA ARG A 255 -9.82 -4.73 8.13
C ARG A 255 -9.67 -4.17 9.55
N ALA A 256 -10.50 -4.64 10.45
CA ALA A 256 -10.31 -4.45 11.87
C ALA A 256 -9.46 -5.60 12.44
N GLU A 257 -8.55 -5.26 13.36
CA GLU A 257 -7.75 -6.24 14.11
C GLU A 257 -7.73 -5.86 15.59
N GLY A 258 -8.43 -6.63 16.43
CA GLY A 258 -8.65 -6.27 17.81
C GLY A 258 -9.39 -4.93 17.92
N ARG A 259 -8.70 -3.90 18.43
CA ARG A 259 -9.23 -2.52 18.49
C ARG A 259 -8.61 -1.60 17.42
N GLY A 260 -7.65 -2.10 16.68
CA GLY A 260 -6.93 -1.34 15.64
C GLY A 260 -7.54 -1.50 14.27
N LYS A 261 -7.05 -0.67 13.36
CA LYS A 261 -7.51 -0.59 11.96
C LYS A 261 -6.32 -0.79 11.05
N VAL A 262 -6.51 -1.61 10.02
CA VAL A 262 -5.49 -1.91 9.02
C VAL A 262 -6.01 -1.56 7.64
N MET A 263 -5.17 -0.91 6.83
CA MET A 263 -5.48 -0.65 5.42
C MET A 263 -4.27 -0.96 4.55
N TYR A 264 -4.51 -1.56 3.39
CA TYR A 264 -3.53 -1.73 2.34
C TYR A 264 -3.92 -0.93 1.11
N ILE A 265 -2.93 -0.27 0.48
CA ILE A 265 -3.08 0.46 -0.79
C ILE A 265 -1.92 0.09 -1.71
N SER A 266 -2.20 -0.60 -2.84
CA SER A 266 -1.20 -0.95 -3.84
C SER A 266 -0.83 0.22 -4.76
N PRO A 267 -1.74 1.06 -5.28
CA PRO A 267 -1.44 2.15 -6.20
C PRO A 267 -0.47 3.19 -5.65
N SER A 268 0.84 2.93 -5.69
CA SER A 268 1.87 3.86 -5.23
C SER A 268 3.29 3.54 -5.71
N HIS A 269 3.45 2.80 -6.82
CA HIS A 269 4.78 2.51 -7.38
C HIS A 269 5.42 3.75 -8.03
N ASN A 270 4.61 4.64 -8.59
CA ASN A 270 5.06 5.81 -9.33
C ASN A 270 4.60 7.11 -8.69
N ALA A 271 5.46 8.12 -8.64
CA ALA A 271 5.11 9.45 -8.13
C ALA A 271 4.06 10.18 -8.97
N GLN A 272 3.92 9.82 -10.25
CA GLN A 272 2.87 10.32 -11.14
C GLN A 272 1.46 9.94 -10.67
N SER A 273 1.31 8.84 -9.93
CA SER A 273 0.02 8.46 -9.34
C SER A 273 -0.48 9.51 -8.35
N PHE A 274 0.42 10.22 -7.67
CA PHE A 274 0.06 11.30 -6.72
C PHE A 274 -0.39 12.60 -7.40
N GLU A 275 -0.34 12.67 -8.72
CA GLU A 275 -0.93 13.79 -9.48
C GLU A 275 -2.43 13.64 -9.69
N ASN A 276 -3.02 12.53 -9.26
CA ASN A 276 -4.46 12.32 -9.23
C ASN A 276 -5.05 12.81 -7.89
N PRO A 277 -5.85 13.89 -7.87
CA PRO A 277 -6.42 14.44 -6.64
C PRO A 277 -7.38 13.46 -5.94
N ASP A 278 -8.09 12.60 -6.69
CA ASP A 278 -8.99 11.60 -6.11
C ASP A 278 -8.19 10.53 -5.35
N LEU A 279 -7.02 10.16 -5.87
CA LEU A 279 -6.12 9.24 -5.18
C LEU A 279 -5.49 9.89 -3.94
N LEU A 280 -5.14 11.18 -3.98
CA LEU A 280 -4.67 11.91 -2.79
C LEU A 280 -5.75 11.97 -1.70
N GLN A 281 -7.00 12.20 -2.10
CA GLN A 281 -8.13 12.16 -1.18
C GLN A 281 -8.29 10.76 -0.56
N PHE A 282 -8.20 9.71 -1.37
CA PHE A 282 -8.27 8.32 -0.90
C PHE A 282 -7.16 7.98 0.11
N TYR A 283 -5.94 8.50 -0.10
CA TYR A 283 -4.86 8.36 0.88
C TYR A 283 -5.19 9.06 2.19
N LEU A 284 -5.70 10.30 2.13
CA LEU A 284 -6.11 11.04 3.33
C LEU A 284 -7.22 10.32 4.09
N ASP A 285 -8.23 9.83 3.38
CA ASP A 285 -9.35 9.08 3.97
C ASP A 285 -8.87 7.76 4.59
N GLY A 286 -7.91 7.08 3.95
CA GLY A 286 -7.24 5.90 4.49
C GLY A 286 -6.42 6.20 5.75
N MET A 287 -5.73 7.34 5.80
CA MET A 287 -5.05 7.81 7.01
C MET A 287 -6.07 8.06 8.13
N GLN A 288 -7.20 8.72 7.83
CA GLN A 288 -8.27 8.93 8.81
C GLN A 288 -8.90 7.61 9.28
N TYR A 289 -9.08 6.64 8.37
CA TYR A 289 -9.60 5.33 8.72
C TYR A 289 -8.68 4.61 9.73
N VAL A 290 -7.39 4.47 9.41
CA VAL A 290 -6.46 3.79 10.33
C VAL A 290 -6.27 4.55 11.64
N ALA A 291 -6.49 5.85 11.64
CA ALA A 291 -6.52 6.69 12.84
C ALA A 291 -7.77 6.47 13.71
N GLY A 292 -8.79 5.75 13.20
CA GLY A 292 -10.04 5.51 13.89
C GLY A 292 -11.01 6.69 13.86
N ASP A 293 -10.88 7.60 12.88
CA ASP A 293 -11.78 8.75 12.69
C ASP A 293 -12.98 8.40 11.79
N VAL A 294 -12.94 7.24 11.13
CA VAL A 294 -13.96 6.80 10.17
C VAL A 294 -14.64 5.53 10.67
N GLU A 295 -15.96 5.58 10.81
CA GLU A 295 -16.80 4.40 10.99
C GLU A 295 -17.41 4.02 9.63
N CYS A 296 -17.18 2.79 9.20
CA CYS A 296 -17.67 2.28 7.92
C CYS A 296 -17.88 0.76 7.97
N ASP A 297 -18.44 0.19 6.91
CA ASP A 297 -18.60 -1.25 6.77
C ASP A 297 -17.22 -1.91 6.56
N GLU A 298 -16.80 -2.72 7.52
CA GLU A 298 -15.55 -3.49 7.49
C GLU A 298 -15.80 -5.00 7.28
N THR A 299 -17.02 -5.37 6.91
CA THR A 299 -17.42 -6.78 6.77
C THR A 299 -16.56 -7.47 5.70
N PRO A 300 -15.78 -8.51 6.08
CA PRO A 300 -14.93 -9.23 5.14
C PRO A 300 -15.75 -9.95 4.07
N ILE A 301 -15.14 -10.15 2.88
CA ILE A 301 -15.65 -11.12 1.92
C ILE A 301 -15.21 -12.51 2.40
N LYS A 302 -16.11 -13.23 3.03
CA LYS A 302 -15.85 -14.64 3.36
C LYS A 302 -16.03 -15.50 2.11
N LYS A 303 -15.04 -16.36 1.81
CA LYS A 303 -15.27 -17.48 0.90
C LYS A 303 -16.33 -18.37 1.53
N ASN A 304 -17.49 -18.50 0.84
CA ASN A 304 -18.48 -19.52 1.14
C ASN A 304 -17.93 -20.92 0.82
#